data_131848448096cfce06025cab301f13aa
#
_entry.id   131848448096cfce06025cab301f13aa
#
_cell.length_a   1.000
_cell.length_b   1.000
_cell.length_c   1.000
_cell.angle_alpha   90.00
_cell.angle_beta   90.00
_cell.angle_gamma   90.00
#
_symmetry.space_group_name_H-M   'P 1'
#
loop_
_entity.id
_entity.type
_entity.pdbx_description
1 polymer ?
#
loop_
_entity_poly.entity_id
_entity_poly.type
_entity_poly.pdbx_seq_one_letter_code
_entity_poly.pdbx_strand_id
1 'polypeptide(L)'
;PPEPMLPTHIDAAHDWLLTRLAHPLAERPGDVPHRQPNLTRPAAVLIPLVWRPESPGIVLTRRESGLRHHAGQISFPGGKLEPDDPSPRAAALREAHEEIGLAPQQVQVVGELPEYVTVTGFLVTPVVGLIAPPLDLRPQAGEVAEIFELPLSLALDAGNYVRHDYEQDGRRGQYLSLTHQERFIWGATAAMLRLLQAAL
;
A
#
# COMPACT_ATOMS: atom_id res chain seq x y z
N PRO A 1 2.23 -16.43 16.37
CA PRO A 1 2.92 -17.17 15.35
C PRO A 1 4.29 -16.55 15.11
N PRO A 2 5.35 -17.34 14.83
CA PRO A 2 6.64 -16.77 14.52
C PRO A 2 6.54 -15.91 13.27
N GLU A 3 7.28 -14.80 13.25
CA GLU A 3 7.41 -13.95 12.07
C GLU A 3 7.85 -14.80 10.87
N PRO A 4 7.26 -14.59 9.68
CA PRO A 4 7.71 -15.31 8.50
C PRO A 4 9.18 -14.98 8.24
N MET A 5 9.98 -16.00 8.10
CA MET A 5 11.38 -15.83 7.74
C MET A 5 11.45 -15.38 6.28
N LEU A 6 11.85 -14.11 6.07
CA LEU A 6 11.91 -13.50 4.76
C LEU A 6 13.07 -14.07 3.92
N PRO A 7 12.86 -14.34 2.63
CA PRO A 7 13.94 -14.74 1.74
C PRO A 7 15.04 -13.65 1.67
N THR A 8 16.29 -14.06 1.62
CA THR A 8 17.41 -13.13 1.54
C THR A 8 17.60 -12.57 0.13
N HIS A 9 17.45 -13.40 -0.89
CA HIS A 9 17.69 -13.02 -2.28
C HIS A 9 16.39 -12.67 -3.01
N ILE A 10 16.47 -11.71 -3.92
CA ILE A 10 15.31 -11.20 -4.65
C ILE A 10 14.62 -12.27 -5.51
N ASP A 11 15.36 -13.19 -6.10
CA ASP A 11 14.77 -14.28 -6.89
C ASP A 11 13.93 -15.22 -6.02
N ALA A 12 14.44 -15.58 -4.85
CA ALA A 12 13.68 -16.36 -3.86
C ALA A 12 12.49 -15.58 -3.32
N ALA A 13 12.63 -14.26 -3.14
CA ALA A 13 11.54 -13.38 -2.73
C ALA A 13 10.44 -13.32 -3.78
N HIS A 14 10.80 -13.26 -5.06
CA HIS A 14 9.85 -13.28 -6.17
C HIS A 14 8.96 -14.53 -6.11
N ASP A 15 9.56 -15.70 -6.03
CA ASP A 15 8.83 -16.97 -5.97
C ASP A 15 7.98 -17.08 -4.70
N TRP A 16 8.52 -16.66 -3.58
CA TRP A 16 7.83 -16.64 -2.29
C TRP A 16 6.59 -15.74 -2.32
N LEU A 17 6.71 -14.53 -2.89
CA LEU A 17 5.61 -13.58 -3.05
C LEU A 17 4.54 -14.11 -4.00
N LEU A 18 4.93 -14.65 -5.16
CA LEU A 18 3.99 -15.24 -6.12
C LEU A 18 3.18 -16.35 -5.47
N THR A 19 3.81 -17.21 -4.71
CA THR A 19 3.14 -18.32 -4.02
C THR A 19 2.14 -17.81 -2.99
N ARG A 20 2.54 -16.82 -2.16
CA ARG A 20 1.70 -16.28 -1.10
C ARG A 20 0.52 -15.49 -1.66
N LEU A 21 0.74 -14.69 -2.68
CA LEU A 21 -0.30 -13.83 -3.25
C LEU A 21 -1.24 -14.57 -4.22
N ALA A 22 -0.90 -15.79 -4.62
CA ALA A 22 -1.77 -16.63 -5.44
C ALA A 22 -2.99 -17.16 -4.67
N HIS A 23 -2.94 -17.19 -3.34
CA HIS A 23 -4.01 -17.71 -2.51
C HIS A 23 -4.91 -16.58 -2.01
N PRO A 24 -6.23 -16.72 -2.14
CA PRO A 24 -7.15 -15.75 -1.56
C PRO A 24 -7.04 -15.76 -0.04
N LEU A 25 -7.17 -14.59 0.58
CA LEU A 25 -7.22 -14.49 2.03
C LEU A 25 -8.48 -15.17 2.57
N ALA A 26 -8.30 -16.08 3.53
CA ALA A 26 -9.40 -16.76 4.21
C ALA A 26 -10.26 -15.77 5.02
N GLU A 27 -9.61 -14.79 5.65
CA GLU A 27 -10.24 -13.68 6.35
C GLU A 27 -9.63 -12.37 5.88
N ARG A 28 -10.48 -11.36 5.70
CA ARG A 28 -10.02 -10.02 5.36
C ARG A 28 -9.95 -9.19 6.65
N PRO A 29 -8.78 -9.07 7.26
CA PRO A 29 -8.65 -8.17 8.39
C PRO A 29 -8.93 -6.75 7.89
N GLY A 30 -9.94 -6.11 8.43
CA GLY A 30 -10.39 -4.81 7.97
C GLY A 30 -10.71 -3.85 9.10
N ASP A 31 -10.77 -2.61 8.73
CA ASP A 31 -11.19 -1.52 9.60
C ASP A 31 -12.71 -1.32 9.54
N VAL A 32 -13.36 -1.66 8.43
CA VAL A 32 -14.81 -1.48 8.25
C VAL A 32 -15.45 -2.66 7.51
N PRO A 33 -16.37 -3.37 8.15
CA PRO A 33 -16.93 -4.59 7.61
C PRO A 33 -17.97 -4.44 6.49
N HIS A 34 -18.49 -3.27 6.19
CA HIS A 34 -19.72 -3.15 5.39
C HIS A 34 -19.77 -2.00 4.36
N ARG A 35 -18.63 -1.63 3.75
CA ARG A 35 -18.67 -0.67 2.65
C ARG A 35 -19.13 -1.36 1.36
N GLN A 36 -20.14 -0.81 0.71
CA GLN A 36 -20.68 -1.39 -0.51
C GLN A 36 -19.90 -0.95 -1.74
N PRO A 37 -19.39 -1.90 -2.56
CA PRO A 37 -18.60 -1.57 -3.74
C PRO A 37 -19.40 -0.94 -4.89
N ASN A 38 -20.73 -0.97 -4.86
CA ASN A 38 -21.58 -0.63 -6.01
C ASN A 38 -21.67 0.86 -6.38
N LEU A 39 -21.15 1.73 -5.53
CA LEU A 39 -21.15 3.18 -5.74
C LEU A 39 -19.74 3.78 -5.73
N THR A 40 -18.74 2.98 -6.00
CA THR A 40 -17.34 3.38 -5.88
C THR A 40 -16.71 3.70 -7.23
N ARG A 41 -15.70 4.57 -7.17
CA ARG A 41 -14.85 4.90 -8.31
C ARG A 41 -13.58 4.04 -8.27
N PRO A 42 -13.19 3.42 -9.39
CA PRO A 42 -12.01 2.56 -9.40
C PRO A 42 -10.72 3.36 -9.23
N ALA A 43 -9.82 2.83 -8.42
CA ALA A 43 -8.49 3.34 -8.17
C ALA A 43 -7.51 2.17 -8.02
N ALA A 44 -6.22 2.46 -8.11
CA ALA A 44 -5.18 1.49 -7.88
C ALA A 44 -4.01 2.12 -7.14
N VAL A 45 -3.36 1.34 -6.32
CA VAL A 45 -2.09 1.71 -5.67
C VAL A 45 -1.04 0.67 -5.97
N LEU A 46 0.22 1.10 -6.01
CA LEU A 46 1.36 0.21 -6.02
C LEU A 46 1.87 0.07 -4.59
N ILE A 47 2.06 -1.16 -4.15
CA ILE A 47 2.79 -1.49 -2.92
C ILE A 47 4.21 -1.89 -3.35
N PRO A 48 5.19 -0.96 -3.36
CA PRO A 48 6.52 -1.24 -3.87
C PRO A 48 7.37 -1.88 -2.78
N LEU A 49 7.73 -3.14 -2.97
CA LEU A 49 8.63 -3.88 -2.09
C LEU A 49 10.05 -3.80 -2.63
N VAL A 50 10.90 -3.02 -1.99
CA VAL A 50 12.33 -2.94 -2.31
C VAL A 50 13.04 -4.06 -1.59
N TRP A 51 13.61 -4.99 -2.35
CA TRP A 51 14.20 -6.16 -1.74
C TRP A 51 15.69 -5.99 -1.50
N ARG A 52 16.02 -5.58 -0.29
CA ARG A 52 17.40 -5.58 0.23
C ARG A 52 17.60 -6.84 1.06
N PRO A 53 18.74 -7.54 0.95
CA PRO A 53 18.93 -8.85 1.58
C PRO A 53 18.62 -8.90 3.07
N GLU A 54 19.01 -7.87 3.80
CA GLU A 54 18.87 -7.85 5.27
C GLU A 54 17.68 -7.03 5.76
N SER A 55 17.15 -6.13 4.92
CA SER A 55 16.12 -5.20 5.32
C SER A 55 15.24 -4.80 4.14
N PRO A 56 14.36 -5.70 3.67
CA PRO A 56 13.37 -5.31 2.68
C PRO A 56 12.47 -4.19 3.20
N GLY A 57 12.10 -3.26 2.32
CA GLY A 57 11.31 -2.10 2.66
C GLY A 57 10.12 -1.90 1.75
N ILE A 58 9.14 -1.15 2.24
CA ILE A 58 7.96 -0.72 1.47
C ILE A 58 8.11 0.77 1.22
N VAL A 59 8.03 1.19 -0.04
CA VAL A 59 8.08 2.62 -0.38
C VAL A 59 6.72 3.26 -0.11
N LEU A 60 6.73 4.31 0.67
CA LEU A 60 5.57 5.14 0.98
C LEU A 60 5.87 6.59 0.69
N THR A 61 4.82 7.37 0.50
CA THR A 61 4.91 8.81 0.29
C THR A 61 4.10 9.57 1.33
N ARG A 62 4.55 10.79 1.64
CA ARG A 62 3.74 11.76 2.36
C ARG A 62 3.31 12.86 1.39
N ARG A 63 2.03 13.14 1.35
CA ARG A 63 1.45 14.17 0.48
C ARG A 63 1.82 15.57 0.99
N GLU A 64 1.95 16.51 0.05
CA GLU A 64 2.17 17.92 0.40
C GLU A 64 1.05 18.47 1.26
N SER A 65 1.40 19.30 2.25
CA SER A 65 0.46 19.87 3.22
C SER A 65 -0.48 20.91 2.62
N GLY A 66 -0.14 21.50 1.47
CA GLY A 66 -0.95 22.47 0.78
C GLY A 66 -2.05 21.93 -0.14
N LEU A 67 -2.17 20.61 -0.28
CA LEU A 67 -3.16 19.98 -1.15
C LEU A 67 -4.58 20.09 -0.57
N ARG A 68 -5.57 20.19 -1.46
CA ARG A 68 -7.00 20.25 -1.08
C ARG A 68 -7.49 19.00 -0.37
N HIS A 69 -7.00 17.83 -0.82
CA HIS A 69 -7.43 16.54 -0.32
C HIS A 69 -6.24 15.76 0.24
N HIS A 70 -6.46 15.14 1.39
CA HIS A 70 -5.48 14.24 2.04
C HIS A 70 -4.11 14.88 2.29
N ALA A 71 -4.07 16.20 2.56
CA ALA A 71 -2.85 16.94 2.86
C ALA A 71 -2.07 16.29 4.02
N GLY A 72 -0.77 16.09 3.83
CA GLY A 72 0.12 15.52 4.84
C GLY A 72 -0.07 14.02 5.12
N GLN A 73 -1.02 13.36 4.46
CA GLN A 73 -1.27 11.92 4.65
C GLN A 73 -0.18 11.07 4.02
N ILE A 74 0.09 9.95 4.66
CA ILE A 74 0.99 8.91 4.14
C ILE A 74 0.17 7.91 3.34
N SER A 75 0.63 7.60 2.14
CA SER A 75 -0.03 6.68 1.23
C SER A 75 0.96 5.91 0.36
N PHE A 76 0.46 4.86 -0.29
CA PHE A 76 1.14 4.26 -1.42
C PHE A 76 1.05 5.17 -2.65
N PRO A 77 2.01 5.10 -3.58
CA PRO A 77 1.82 5.70 -4.90
C PRO A 77 0.57 5.14 -5.56
N GLY A 78 -0.27 6.00 -6.09
CA GLY A 78 -1.51 5.55 -6.73
C GLY A 78 -2.50 6.67 -7.00
N GLY A 79 -3.63 6.30 -7.57
CA GLY A 79 -4.69 7.23 -7.92
C GLY A 79 -5.84 6.55 -8.66
N LYS A 80 -6.73 7.39 -9.19
CA LYS A 80 -7.88 6.94 -9.97
C LYS A 80 -7.45 6.26 -11.26
N LEU A 81 -8.21 5.25 -11.68
CA LEU A 81 -8.10 4.74 -13.04
C LEU A 81 -8.55 5.83 -14.02
N GLU A 82 -7.73 6.09 -15.02
CA GLU A 82 -8.06 6.96 -16.15
C GLU A 82 -8.61 6.14 -17.30
N PRO A 83 -9.37 6.76 -18.26
CA PRO A 83 -9.97 6.04 -19.38
C PRO A 83 -8.96 5.25 -20.22
N ASP A 84 -7.72 5.72 -20.32
CA ASP A 84 -6.65 5.07 -21.09
C ASP A 84 -5.92 3.98 -20.32
N ASP A 85 -6.19 3.80 -19.04
CA ASP A 85 -5.58 2.74 -18.25
C ASP A 85 -6.25 1.38 -18.59
N PRO A 86 -5.51 0.44 -19.17
CA PRO A 86 -6.09 -0.86 -19.57
C PRO A 86 -6.41 -1.77 -18.38
N SER A 87 -5.83 -1.51 -17.21
CA SER A 87 -6.00 -2.32 -16.01
C SER A 87 -5.62 -1.54 -14.76
N PRO A 88 -6.04 -2.02 -13.56
CA PRO A 88 -5.53 -1.47 -12.29
C PRO A 88 -4.00 -1.54 -12.17
N ARG A 89 -3.37 -2.60 -12.66
CA ARG A 89 -1.91 -2.73 -12.66
C ARG A 89 -1.24 -1.61 -13.47
N ALA A 90 -1.76 -1.33 -14.64
CA ALA A 90 -1.25 -0.25 -15.49
C ALA A 90 -1.41 1.12 -14.81
N ALA A 91 -2.54 1.38 -14.18
CA ALA A 91 -2.78 2.61 -13.42
C ALA A 91 -1.80 2.76 -12.25
N ALA A 92 -1.59 1.70 -11.47
CA ALA A 92 -0.66 1.70 -10.35
C ALA A 92 0.78 2.01 -10.79
N LEU A 93 1.24 1.40 -11.88
CA LEU A 93 2.57 1.64 -12.41
C LEU A 93 2.72 3.06 -12.99
N ARG A 94 1.71 3.56 -13.69
CA ARG A 94 1.69 4.93 -14.21
C ARG A 94 1.78 5.96 -13.09
N GLU A 95 0.96 5.82 -12.06
CA GLU A 95 0.95 6.72 -10.92
C GLU A 95 2.28 6.70 -10.16
N ALA A 96 2.88 5.54 -9.96
CA ALA A 96 4.19 5.43 -9.32
C ALA A 96 5.29 6.10 -10.15
N HIS A 97 5.23 6.02 -11.47
CA HIS A 97 6.15 6.72 -12.34
C HIS A 97 5.98 8.25 -12.23
N GLU A 98 4.75 8.74 -12.25
CA GLU A 98 4.44 10.17 -12.11
C GLU A 98 4.83 10.74 -10.74
N GLU A 99 4.48 10.05 -9.66
CA GLU A 99 4.62 10.57 -8.30
C GLU A 99 6.03 10.44 -7.72
N ILE A 100 6.73 9.35 -8.02
CA ILE A 100 8.04 9.06 -7.41
C ILE A 100 9.14 8.73 -8.42
N GLY A 101 8.87 8.82 -9.71
CA GLY A 101 9.87 8.53 -10.75
C GLY A 101 10.25 7.07 -10.87
N LEU A 102 9.45 6.16 -10.34
CA LEU A 102 9.71 4.72 -10.45
C LEU A 102 9.32 4.24 -11.86
N ALA A 103 10.32 3.86 -12.65
CA ALA A 103 10.08 3.37 -13.99
C ALA A 103 9.31 2.03 -13.97
N PRO A 104 8.26 1.86 -14.77
CA PRO A 104 7.50 0.60 -14.83
C PRO A 104 8.37 -0.63 -15.09
N GLN A 105 9.44 -0.48 -15.85
CA GLN A 105 10.38 -1.56 -16.18
C GLN A 105 11.19 -2.06 -14.96
N GLN A 106 11.28 -1.26 -13.91
CA GLN A 106 11.95 -1.64 -12.67
C GLN A 106 11.06 -2.48 -11.73
N VAL A 107 9.77 -2.59 -12.05
CA VAL A 107 8.79 -3.24 -11.19
C VAL A 107 8.39 -4.61 -11.75
N GLN A 108 8.60 -5.65 -10.95
CA GLN A 108 8.03 -6.98 -11.21
C GLN A 108 6.72 -7.09 -10.42
N VAL A 109 5.58 -7.06 -11.10
CA VAL A 109 4.29 -7.25 -10.44
C VAL A 109 4.16 -8.71 -10.03
N VAL A 110 3.97 -8.95 -8.74
CA VAL A 110 3.90 -10.31 -8.15
C VAL A 110 2.49 -10.71 -7.73
N GLY A 111 1.56 -9.79 -7.70
CA GLY A 111 0.16 -10.09 -7.38
C GLY A 111 -0.63 -8.87 -6.96
N GLU A 112 -1.83 -9.13 -6.48
CA GLU A 112 -2.76 -8.14 -5.96
C GLU A 112 -3.30 -8.59 -4.61
N LEU A 113 -3.59 -7.62 -3.75
CA LEU A 113 -4.36 -7.86 -2.53
C LEU A 113 -5.86 -7.70 -2.83
N PRO A 114 -6.73 -8.16 -1.91
CA PRO A 114 -8.15 -7.90 -2.03
C PRO A 114 -8.45 -6.40 -2.18
N GLU A 115 -9.43 -6.09 -3.01
CA GLU A 115 -9.90 -4.72 -3.20
C GLU A 115 -10.35 -4.09 -1.88
N TYR A 116 -10.03 -2.83 -1.70
CA TYR A 116 -10.34 -2.07 -0.50
C TYR A 116 -11.26 -0.88 -0.86
N VAL A 117 -12.36 -0.76 -0.14
CA VAL A 117 -13.31 0.36 -0.29
C VAL A 117 -12.99 1.45 0.73
N THR A 118 -12.63 2.64 0.24
CA THR A 118 -12.32 3.78 1.10
C THR A 118 -13.58 4.52 1.58
N VAL A 119 -13.47 5.28 2.68
CA VAL A 119 -14.57 6.15 3.15
C VAL A 119 -14.95 7.22 2.13
N THR A 120 -14.00 7.60 1.28
CA THR A 120 -14.19 8.62 0.24
C THR A 120 -14.79 8.08 -1.06
N GLY A 121 -15.14 6.81 -1.11
CA GLY A 121 -15.87 6.20 -2.22
C GLY A 121 -14.98 5.69 -3.35
N PHE A 122 -13.78 5.23 -3.06
CA PHE A 122 -12.93 4.54 -4.02
C PHE A 122 -12.90 3.05 -3.78
N LEU A 123 -12.93 2.29 -4.86
CA LEU A 123 -12.60 0.87 -4.87
C LEU A 123 -11.14 0.74 -5.32
N VAL A 124 -10.27 0.48 -4.36
CA VAL A 124 -8.82 0.45 -4.60
C VAL A 124 -8.33 -0.96 -4.82
N THR A 125 -7.64 -1.18 -5.91
CA THR A 125 -6.88 -2.42 -6.17
C THR A 125 -5.45 -2.23 -5.70
N PRO A 126 -4.99 -2.92 -4.64
CA PRO A 126 -3.59 -2.88 -4.22
C PRO A 126 -2.76 -3.84 -5.07
N VAL A 127 -1.82 -3.30 -5.82
CA VAL A 127 -0.92 -4.05 -6.71
C VAL A 127 0.44 -4.18 -6.01
N VAL A 128 0.91 -5.40 -5.80
CA VAL A 128 2.20 -5.65 -5.17
C VAL A 128 3.28 -5.76 -6.23
N GLY A 129 4.30 -4.93 -6.11
CA GLY A 129 5.44 -4.90 -7.02
C GLY A 129 6.76 -5.12 -6.30
N LEU A 130 7.60 -5.98 -6.85
CA LEU A 130 8.95 -6.26 -6.36
C LEU A 130 9.97 -5.42 -7.13
N ILE A 131 10.88 -4.78 -6.41
CA ILE A 131 11.87 -3.85 -6.96
C ILE A 131 13.26 -4.22 -6.47
N ALA A 132 14.20 -4.31 -7.41
CA ALA A 132 15.61 -4.47 -7.09
C ALA A 132 16.27 -3.09 -6.85
N PRO A 133 17.03 -2.92 -5.76
CA PRO A 133 17.90 -1.73 -5.64
C PRO A 133 19.04 -1.77 -6.67
N PRO A 134 19.66 -0.62 -7.02
CA PRO A 134 19.46 0.71 -6.46
C PRO A 134 18.21 1.42 -7.01
N LEU A 135 17.71 2.39 -6.24
CA LEU A 135 16.58 3.22 -6.62
C LEU A 135 17.04 4.66 -6.85
N ASP A 136 16.49 5.29 -7.89
CA ASP A 136 16.61 6.72 -8.15
C ASP A 136 15.21 7.34 -8.13
N LEU A 137 14.63 7.44 -6.94
CA LEU A 137 13.29 7.98 -6.74
C LEU A 137 13.35 9.50 -6.57
N ARG A 138 12.35 10.18 -7.15
CA ARG A 138 12.22 11.64 -7.07
C ARG A 138 10.77 12.01 -6.78
N PRO A 139 10.51 12.79 -5.72
CA PRO A 139 9.16 13.22 -5.41
C PRO A 139 8.65 14.22 -6.46
N GLN A 140 7.42 14.03 -6.90
CA GLN A 140 6.74 14.98 -7.77
C GLN A 140 6.51 16.29 -7.03
N ALA A 141 7.06 17.39 -7.55
CA ALA A 141 6.96 18.70 -6.94
C ALA A 141 5.49 19.14 -6.84
N GLY A 142 5.12 19.67 -5.67
CA GLY A 142 3.77 20.16 -5.38
C GLY A 142 2.77 19.09 -4.96
N GLU A 143 3.09 17.80 -5.08
CA GLU A 143 2.21 16.70 -4.70
C GLU A 143 2.80 15.80 -3.63
N VAL A 144 4.07 15.46 -3.73
CA VAL A 144 4.78 14.56 -2.82
C VAL A 144 5.80 15.35 -2.01
N ALA A 145 5.62 15.40 -0.69
CA ALA A 145 6.55 16.07 0.21
C ALA A 145 7.74 15.21 0.59
N GLU A 146 7.53 13.90 0.73
CA GLU A 146 8.55 12.97 1.22
C GLU A 146 8.32 11.59 0.60
N ILE A 147 9.42 10.91 0.26
CA ILE A 147 9.47 9.49 -0.04
C ILE A 147 10.27 8.82 1.07
N PHE A 148 9.75 7.75 1.65
CA PHE A 148 10.45 7.00 2.69
C PHE A 148 10.18 5.50 2.56
N GLU A 149 10.98 4.71 3.24
CA GLU A 149 10.78 3.26 3.32
C GLU A 149 10.34 2.85 4.71
N LEU A 150 9.28 2.04 4.75
CA LEU A 150 8.85 1.35 5.95
C LEU A 150 9.49 -0.04 5.95
N PRO A 151 10.17 -0.48 7.04
CA PRO A 151 10.67 -1.85 7.10
C PRO A 151 9.56 -2.87 6.90
N LEU A 152 9.76 -3.83 6.00
CA LEU A 152 8.77 -4.88 5.74
C LEU A 152 8.49 -5.69 7.01
N SER A 153 9.51 -5.99 7.80
CA SER A 153 9.37 -6.70 9.08
C SER A 153 8.42 -5.99 10.05
N LEU A 154 8.45 -4.67 10.08
CA LEU A 154 7.54 -3.88 10.92
C LEU A 154 6.09 -4.01 10.44
N ALA A 155 5.86 -3.96 9.13
CA ALA A 155 4.54 -4.10 8.54
C ALA A 155 3.97 -5.51 8.68
N LEU A 156 4.82 -6.54 8.73
CA LEU A 156 4.40 -7.94 8.85
C LEU A 156 4.12 -8.40 10.28
N ASP A 157 4.46 -7.60 11.28
CA ASP A 157 4.10 -7.88 12.67
C ASP A 157 2.71 -7.33 12.98
N ALA A 158 1.74 -8.24 13.15
CA ALA A 158 0.36 -7.88 13.47
C ALA A 158 0.23 -7.07 14.77
N GLY A 159 1.17 -7.24 15.71
CA GLY A 159 1.20 -6.53 16.99
C GLY A 159 1.51 -5.04 16.88
N ASN A 160 2.04 -4.58 15.75
CA ASN A 160 2.32 -3.17 15.51
C ASN A 160 1.08 -2.36 15.08
N TYR A 161 -0.02 -3.02 14.74
CA TYR A 161 -1.24 -2.34 14.34
C TYR A 161 -2.13 -2.02 15.54
N VAL A 162 -2.56 -0.76 15.62
CA VAL A 162 -3.44 -0.26 16.68
C VAL A 162 -4.81 0.03 16.10
N ARG A 163 -5.84 -0.46 16.77
CA ARG A 163 -7.24 -0.21 16.41
C ARG A 163 -7.76 0.99 17.18
N HIS A 164 -8.37 1.93 16.47
CA HIS A 164 -8.98 3.13 17.03
C HIS A 164 -10.47 3.14 16.74
N ASP A 165 -11.26 3.56 17.73
CA ASP A 165 -12.67 3.83 17.54
C ASP A 165 -12.88 5.31 17.20
N TYR A 166 -13.85 5.59 16.32
CA TYR A 166 -14.26 6.95 16.03
C TYR A 166 -15.78 7.06 15.97
N GLU A 167 -16.28 8.25 16.23
CA GLU A 167 -17.67 8.63 16.03
C GLU A 167 -17.70 9.93 15.23
N GLN A 168 -18.40 9.91 14.11
CA GLN A 168 -18.58 11.07 13.26
C GLN A 168 -20.02 11.08 12.70
N ASP A 169 -20.70 12.20 12.87
CA ASP A 169 -22.09 12.39 12.40
C ASP A 169 -23.04 11.28 12.88
N GLY A 170 -22.89 10.83 14.12
CA GLY A 170 -23.70 9.76 14.72
C GLY A 170 -23.36 8.35 14.21
N ARG A 171 -22.33 8.22 13.37
CA ARG A 171 -21.83 6.93 12.90
C ARG A 171 -20.57 6.54 13.64
N ARG A 172 -20.56 5.32 14.11
CA ARG A 172 -19.38 4.72 14.75
C ARG A 172 -18.63 3.85 13.76
N GLY A 173 -17.31 3.90 13.84
CA GLY A 173 -16.46 3.06 13.05
C GLY A 173 -15.12 2.82 13.73
N GLN A 174 -14.25 2.10 13.03
CA GLN A 174 -12.90 1.81 13.49
C GLN A 174 -11.93 2.06 12.35
N TYR A 175 -10.70 2.44 12.70
CA TYR A 175 -9.59 2.49 11.76
C TYR A 175 -8.33 1.93 12.40
N LEU A 176 -7.38 1.52 11.57
CA LEU A 176 -6.08 1.02 11.98
C LEU A 176 -5.01 2.09 11.85
N SER A 177 -4.01 2.01 12.70
CA SER A 177 -2.78 2.78 12.57
C SER A 177 -1.53 1.92 12.77
N LEU A 178 -0.44 2.40 12.21
CA LEU A 178 0.89 1.87 12.34
C LEU A 178 1.85 3.06 12.42
N THR A 179 2.76 3.06 13.39
CA THR A 179 3.70 4.18 13.57
C THR A 179 5.13 3.74 13.32
N HIS A 180 5.86 4.53 12.57
CA HIS A 180 7.29 4.34 12.32
C HIS A 180 8.01 5.69 12.32
N GLN A 181 8.96 5.90 13.23
CA GLN A 181 9.78 7.12 13.31
C GLN A 181 8.92 8.40 13.25
N GLU A 182 8.02 8.61 14.17
CA GLU A 182 7.11 9.77 14.22
C GLU A 182 6.12 9.88 13.03
N ARG A 183 6.15 8.96 12.06
CA ARG A 183 5.17 8.89 10.98
C ARG A 183 3.98 8.06 11.40
N PHE A 184 2.85 8.71 11.49
CA PHE A 184 1.56 8.08 11.82
C PHE A 184 0.86 7.65 10.54
N ILE A 185 0.88 6.34 10.27
CA ILE A 185 0.25 5.73 9.11
C ILE A 185 -1.12 5.21 9.54
N TRP A 186 -2.19 5.67 8.93
CA TRP A 186 -3.53 5.32 9.36
C TRP A 186 -4.52 5.20 8.20
N GLY A 187 -5.74 4.77 8.49
CA GLY A 187 -6.83 4.66 7.53
C GLY A 187 -6.57 3.63 6.44
N ALA A 188 -6.87 3.97 5.20
CA ALA A 188 -6.77 3.06 4.06
C ALA A 188 -5.35 2.48 3.88
N THR A 189 -4.30 3.28 4.07
CA THR A 189 -2.92 2.82 3.96
C THR A 189 -2.60 1.76 5.01
N ALA A 190 -2.94 2.00 6.27
CA ALA A 190 -2.74 1.03 7.34
C ALA A 190 -3.57 -0.24 7.14
N ALA A 191 -4.81 -0.10 6.65
CA ALA A 191 -5.67 -1.24 6.33
C ALA A 191 -5.09 -2.11 5.21
N MET A 192 -4.57 -1.51 4.15
CA MET A 192 -3.93 -2.25 3.06
C MET A 192 -2.59 -2.89 3.48
N LEU A 193 -1.81 -2.24 4.35
CA LEU A 193 -0.62 -2.85 4.97
C LEU A 193 -1.01 -4.07 5.81
N ARG A 194 -2.12 -3.99 6.53
CA ARG A 194 -2.64 -5.13 7.31
C ARG A 194 -3.12 -6.29 6.42
N LEU A 195 -3.68 -5.97 5.25
CA LEU A 195 -3.99 -7.01 4.24
C LEU A 195 -2.72 -7.68 3.72
N LEU A 196 -1.66 -6.91 3.46
CA LEU A 196 -0.37 -7.44 3.08
C LEU A 196 0.19 -8.36 4.17
N GLN A 197 0.13 -7.94 5.44
CA GLN A 197 0.54 -8.76 6.58
C GLN A 197 -0.22 -10.08 6.63
N ALA A 198 -1.53 -10.07 6.40
CA ALA A 198 -2.34 -11.29 6.39
C ALA A 198 -2.02 -12.22 5.21
N ALA A 199 -1.58 -11.67 4.08
CA ALA A 199 -1.24 -12.42 2.87
C ALA A 199 0.14 -13.08 2.94
N LEU A 200 1.09 -12.49 3.66
CA LEU A 200 2.48 -12.95 3.72
C LEU A 200 2.80 -13.68 5.02
#